data_4e46608f47959a94b10922f13fca7d2d
#
_entry.id   4e46608f47959a94b10922f13fca7d2d
#
_cell.length_a   1.000
_cell.length_b   1.000
_cell.length_c   1.000
_cell.angle_alpha   90.00
_cell.angle_beta   90.00
_cell.angle_gamma   90.00
#
_symmetry.space_group_name_H-M   'P 1'
#
loop_
_entity.id
_entity.type
_entity.pdbx_description
1 polymer ?
#
loop_
_entity_poly.entity_id
_entity_poly.type
_entity_poly.pdbx_seq_one_letter_code
_entity_poly.pdbx_strand_id
1 'polypeptide(L)'
;MSNDVSLDINPESNPVQAVAPPKEDNNMLRATDKITALYCRLSVEDTKEKGGKDDPSNSIQHQQIMLMEYAKSQHFPNPTFFIDDGYSGVDFSNRPGFQKMLAEIEAGHVEVVITKDLSRLGRNSSLTGLYINYTFPQYGVRYIAINDHFDTIDPNSTDSDMAGIKNWFNQILYESKIILKKRHQAIWD
;
A
#
# COMPACT_ATOMS: atom_id res chain seq x y z
N MET A 1 -20.76 50.11 74.85
CA MET A 1 -20.15 48.80 74.90
C MET A 1 -20.43 48.12 73.54
N SER A 2 -19.49 48.34 72.64
CA SER A 2 -19.60 47.90 71.26
C SER A 2 -18.86 46.52 71.12
N ASN A 3 -19.51 45.51 70.67
CA ASN A 3 -18.86 44.28 70.29
C ASN A 3 -18.77 44.22 68.82
N ASP A 4 -17.54 44.41 68.34
CA ASP A 4 -17.15 44.23 66.94
C ASP A 4 -16.81 42.76 66.72
N VAL A 5 -17.55 42.10 65.86
CA VAL A 5 -17.28 40.72 65.46
C VAL A 5 -16.67 40.75 64.04
N SER A 6 -15.37 40.64 64.02
CA SER A 6 -14.62 40.48 62.77
C SER A 6 -14.87 39.07 62.18
N LEU A 7 -15.41 39.05 60.96
CA LEU A 7 -15.53 37.83 60.14
C LEU A 7 -14.23 37.64 59.35
N ASP A 8 -13.41 36.67 59.74
CA ASP A 8 -12.28 36.18 58.99
C ASP A 8 -12.78 35.40 57.78
N ILE A 9 -12.68 35.98 56.61
CA ILE A 9 -12.90 35.32 55.33
C ILE A 9 -11.54 34.80 54.86
N ASN A 10 -11.32 33.51 54.97
CA ASN A 10 -10.18 32.82 54.42
C ASN A 10 -10.46 32.44 52.96
N PRO A 11 -9.76 32.98 51.95
CA PRO A 11 -9.88 32.61 50.55
C PRO A 11 -8.85 31.54 50.21
N GLU A 12 -9.04 30.32 50.66
CA GLU A 12 -8.35 29.20 50.02
C GLU A 12 -9.06 28.84 48.71
N SER A 13 -8.71 29.58 47.67
CA SER A 13 -9.04 29.23 46.30
C SER A 13 -8.19 28.04 45.89
N ASN A 14 -8.81 26.90 45.85
CA ASN A 14 -8.28 25.67 45.26
C ASN A 14 -7.92 25.99 43.77
N PRO A 15 -6.65 25.81 43.32
CA PRO A 15 -6.36 25.97 41.90
C PRO A 15 -7.04 24.85 41.13
N VAL A 16 -7.97 25.22 40.25
CA VAL A 16 -8.55 24.33 39.26
C VAL A 16 -7.37 23.75 38.47
N GLN A 17 -7.07 22.46 38.71
CA GLN A 17 -6.11 21.73 37.89
C GLN A 17 -6.63 21.78 36.46
N ALA A 18 -5.88 22.45 35.58
CA ALA A 18 -6.08 22.40 34.16
C ALA A 18 -5.90 20.93 33.73
N VAL A 19 -7.00 20.28 33.38
CA VAL A 19 -6.98 18.97 32.74
C VAL A 19 -6.25 19.17 31.41
N ALA A 20 -5.05 18.60 31.29
CA ALA A 20 -4.32 18.57 30.03
C ALA A 20 -5.23 17.94 28.96
N PRO A 21 -5.26 18.50 27.73
CA PRO A 21 -6.05 17.89 26.66
C PRO A 21 -5.59 16.44 26.47
N PRO A 22 -6.51 15.51 26.12
CA PRO A 22 -6.15 14.15 25.84
C PRO A 22 -5.03 14.14 24.79
N LYS A 23 -3.97 13.40 25.06
CA LYS A 23 -2.93 13.15 24.07
C LYS A 23 -3.63 12.51 22.88
N GLU A 24 -3.74 13.25 21.79
CA GLU A 24 -4.08 12.67 20.51
C GLU A 24 -3.07 11.54 20.27
N ASP A 25 -3.56 10.32 20.26
CA ASP A 25 -2.79 9.16 19.81
C ASP A 25 -2.50 9.38 18.32
N ASN A 26 -1.45 10.14 18.05
CA ASN A 26 -0.88 10.39 16.73
C ASN A 26 -0.16 9.10 16.28
N ASN A 27 -0.91 8.00 16.20
CA ASN A 27 -0.43 6.74 15.60
C ASN A 27 -0.48 6.80 14.07
N MET A 28 -0.49 7.99 13.51
CA MET A 28 -0.30 8.22 12.09
C MET A 28 1.22 8.27 11.87
N LEU A 29 1.79 7.18 11.35
CA LEU A 29 3.20 7.12 10.97
C LEU A 29 3.52 8.36 10.14
N ARG A 30 4.62 9.05 10.47
CA ARG A 30 5.09 10.16 9.65
C ARG A 30 5.43 9.61 8.27
N ALA A 31 5.31 10.42 7.23
CA ALA A 31 5.67 10.01 5.87
C ALA A 31 7.09 9.41 5.78
N THR A 32 8.01 9.88 6.64
CA THR A 32 9.38 9.37 6.79
C THR A 32 9.47 7.96 7.41
N ASP A 33 8.41 7.49 8.07
CA ASP A 33 8.38 6.20 8.76
C ASP A 33 7.78 5.10 7.87
N LYS A 34 7.15 5.49 6.76
CA LYS A 34 6.61 4.55 5.78
C LYS A 34 7.73 3.87 5.00
N ILE A 35 7.48 2.65 4.58
CA ILE A 35 8.42 1.85 3.81
C ILE A 35 8.13 1.90 2.31
N THR A 36 9.19 1.73 1.53
CA THR A 36 9.13 1.43 0.10
C THR A 36 9.29 -0.07 -0.07
N ALA A 37 8.23 -0.75 -0.46
CA ALA A 37 8.24 -2.20 -0.66
C ALA A 37 8.90 -2.56 -2.00
N LEU A 38 10.01 -3.28 -1.94
CA LEU A 38 10.74 -3.80 -3.08
C LEU A 38 10.35 -5.27 -3.28
N TYR A 39 9.41 -5.53 -4.21
CA TYR A 39 8.90 -6.89 -4.41
C TYR A 39 9.64 -7.62 -5.53
N CYS A 40 10.24 -8.76 -5.18
CA CYS A 40 10.96 -9.64 -6.09
C CYS A 40 10.25 -10.99 -6.18
N ARG A 41 10.06 -11.51 -7.41
CA ARG A 41 9.51 -12.83 -7.65
C ARG A 41 10.24 -13.55 -8.78
N LEU A 42 10.50 -14.83 -8.57
CA LEU A 42 10.99 -15.73 -9.60
C LEU A 42 10.21 -17.05 -9.52
N SER A 43 9.65 -17.52 -10.62
CA SER A 43 9.01 -18.83 -10.69
C SER A 43 9.92 -19.87 -11.34
N VAL A 44 9.63 -21.16 -11.11
CA VAL A 44 10.33 -22.25 -11.78
C VAL A 44 10.15 -22.19 -13.30
N GLU A 45 9.04 -21.64 -13.77
CA GLU A 45 8.76 -21.42 -15.20
C GLU A 45 9.62 -20.31 -15.79
N ASP A 46 9.85 -19.21 -15.03
CA ASP A 46 10.72 -18.09 -15.45
C ASP A 46 12.14 -18.57 -15.76
N THR A 47 12.62 -19.59 -15.04
CA THR A 47 13.97 -20.15 -15.27
C THR A 47 14.06 -21.04 -16.50
N LYS A 48 12.94 -21.55 -17.02
CA LYS A 48 12.90 -22.45 -18.18
C LYS A 48 12.73 -21.71 -19.52
N GLU A 49 12.00 -20.60 -19.53
CA GLU A 49 11.59 -19.92 -20.76
C GLU A 49 12.63 -18.95 -21.34
N LYS A 50 13.58 -18.45 -20.54
CA LYS A 50 14.54 -17.41 -20.95
C LYS A 50 16.00 -17.84 -20.74
N GLY A 51 16.47 -18.82 -21.51
CA GLY A 51 17.92 -19.08 -21.60
C GLY A 51 18.55 -19.91 -20.51
N GLY A 52 17.79 -20.53 -19.62
CA GLY A 52 18.31 -21.43 -18.60
C GLY A 52 18.59 -20.75 -17.25
N LYS A 53 19.08 -21.57 -16.29
CA LYS A 53 19.38 -21.17 -14.89
C LYS A 53 20.45 -20.08 -14.78
N ASP A 54 21.14 -19.74 -15.86
CA ASP A 54 22.35 -18.92 -15.88
C ASP A 54 22.14 -17.50 -16.44
N ASP A 55 20.89 -17.08 -16.75
CA ASP A 55 20.66 -15.66 -17.09
C ASP A 55 20.59 -14.81 -15.81
N PRO A 56 21.68 -14.12 -15.45
CA PRO A 56 21.74 -13.33 -14.23
C PRO A 56 20.67 -12.22 -14.17
N SER A 57 20.16 -11.80 -15.35
CA SER A 57 19.15 -10.73 -15.43
C SER A 57 17.80 -11.11 -14.81
N ASN A 58 17.51 -12.42 -14.68
CA ASN A 58 16.27 -12.94 -14.12
C ASN A 58 16.40 -13.44 -12.67
N SER A 59 17.61 -13.44 -12.11
CA SER A 59 17.80 -13.88 -10.72
C SER A 59 17.13 -12.94 -9.71
N ILE A 60 16.74 -13.47 -8.56
CA ILE A 60 16.26 -12.66 -7.41
C ILE A 60 17.30 -11.60 -7.02
N GLN A 61 18.58 -11.99 -7.00
CA GLN A 61 19.69 -11.08 -6.65
C GLN A 61 19.78 -9.89 -7.60
N HIS A 62 19.65 -10.11 -8.90
CA HIS A 62 19.66 -9.02 -9.88
C HIS A 62 18.45 -8.09 -9.70
N GLN A 63 17.27 -8.65 -9.45
CA GLN A 63 16.08 -7.84 -9.11
C GLN A 63 16.34 -6.98 -7.87
N GLN A 64 16.90 -7.57 -6.81
CA GLN A 64 17.20 -6.85 -5.57
C GLN A 64 18.17 -5.67 -5.80
N ILE A 65 19.26 -5.89 -6.57
CA ILE A 65 20.22 -4.83 -6.89
C ILE A 65 19.50 -3.70 -7.65
N MET A 66 18.80 -4.04 -8.74
CA MET A 66 18.09 -3.06 -9.58
C MET A 66 17.07 -2.25 -8.76
N LEU A 67 16.23 -2.90 -7.96
CA LEU A 67 15.19 -2.23 -7.18
C LEU A 67 15.79 -1.33 -6.11
N MET A 68 16.87 -1.78 -5.45
CA MET A 68 17.56 -0.98 -4.44
C MET A 68 18.23 0.26 -5.05
N GLU A 69 18.89 0.11 -6.18
CA GLU A 69 19.52 1.23 -6.91
C GLU A 69 18.48 2.24 -7.36
N TYR A 70 17.35 1.76 -7.90
CA TYR A 70 16.26 2.63 -8.30
C TYR A 70 15.67 3.37 -7.09
N ALA A 71 15.36 2.67 -6.00
CA ALA A 71 14.80 3.30 -4.80
C ALA A 71 15.74 4.38 -4.23
N LYS A 72 17.05 4.11 -4.19
CA LYS A 72 18.07 5.09 -3.76
C LYS A 72 18.16 6.28 -4.70
N SER A 73 18.18 6.05 -6.02
CA SER A 73 18.27 7.13 -7.02
C SER A 73 17.07 8.07 -7.00
N GLN A 74 15.89 7.54 -6.66
CA GLN A 74 14.65 8.29 -6.54
C GLN A 74 14.38 8.81 -5.11
N HIS A 75 15.31 8.57 -4.17
CA HIS A 75 15.23 8.99 -2.76
C HIS A 75 13.99 8.45 -2.02
N PHE A 76 13.53 7.25 -2.39
CA PHE A 76 12.44 6.59 -1.68
C PHE A 76 12.88 6.16 -0.27
N PRO A 77 12.05 6.38 0.77
CA PRO A 77 12.41 6.08 2.15
C PRO A 77 12.32 4.57 2.45
N ASN A 78 13.15 4.10 3.37
CA ASN A 78 13.07 2.80 4.02
C ASN A 78 12.82 1.61 3.06
N PRO A 79 13.66 1.38 2.04
CA PRO A 79 13.49 0.30 1.09
C PRO A 79 13.56 -1.07 1.79
N THR A 80 12.47 -1.85 1.69
CA THR A 80 12.29 -3.14 2.36
C THR A 80 11.93 -4.21 1.36
N PHE A 81 12.65 -5.34 1.35
CA PHE A 81 12.41 -6.44 0.42
C PHE A 81 11.30 -7.39 0.85
N PHE A 82 10.46 -7.76 -0.12
CA PHE A 82 9.50 -8.85 -0.04
C PHE A 82 9.79 -9.81 -1.20
N ILE A 83 10.05 -11.08 -0.90
CA ILE A 83 10.64 -12.01 -1.86
C ILE A 83 9.83 -13.29 -1.92
N ASP A 84 9.49 -13.72 -3.14
CA ASP A 84 8.88 -15.00 -3.46
C ASP A 84 9.72 -15.73 -4.54
N ASP A 85 10.65 -16.56 -4.08
CA ASP A 85 11.50 -17.39 -4.94
C ASP A 85 10.87 -18.78 -5.12
N GLY A 86 10.68 -19.22 -6.37
CA GLY A 86 10.05 -20.48 -6.70
C GLY A 86 8.52 -20.45 -6.78
N TYR A 87 7.89 -19.30 -6.62
CA TYR A 87 6.42 -19.17 -6.62
C TYR A 87 5.86 -18.72 -7.96
N SER A 88 4.74 -19.36 -8.38
CA SER A 88 4.05 -19.03 -9.64
C SER A 88 3.53 -17.59 -9.66
N GLY A 89 3.52 -16.99 -10.86
CA GLY A 89 2.94 -15.66 -11.10
C GLY A 89 1.42 -15.63 -11.21
N VAL A 90 0.75 -16.78 -11.21
CA VAL A 90 -0.71 -16.88 -11.46
C VAL A 90 -1.52 -16.72 -10.18
N ASP A 91 -1.07 -17.31 -9.07
CA ASP A 91 -1.77 -17.30 -7.79
C ASP A 91 -1.03 -16.44 -6.76
N PHE A 92 -1.75 -15.49 -6.16
CA PHE A 92 -1.22 -14.59 -5.12
C PHE A 92 -1.33 -15.17 -3.72
N SER A 93 -2.27 -16.11 -3.47
CA SER A 93 -2.54 -16.65 -2.14
C SER A 93 -1.38 -17.46 -1.57
N ASN A 94 -0.62 -18.12 -2.45
CA ASN A 94 0.48 -19.00 -2.09
C ASN A 94 1.85 -18.31 -2.04
N ARG A 95 1.91 -16.97 -2.02
CA ARG A 95 3.15 -16.18 -2.02
C ARG A 95 3.37 -15.54 -0.67
N PRO A 96 4.20 -16.12 0.21
CA PRO A 96 4.40 -15.59 1.57
C PRO A 96 4.99 -14.17 1.60
N GLY A 97 5.90 -13.84 0.65
CA GLY A 97 6.45 -12.49 0.52
C GLY A 97 5.39 -11.47 0.13
N PHE A 98 4.54 -11.80 -0.85
CA PHE A 98 3.42 -10.97 -1.25
C PHE A 98 2.41 -10.78 -0.13
N GLN A 99 2.05 -11.85 0.60
CA GLN A 99 1.11 -11.77 1.71
C GLN A 99 1.62 -10.88 2.85
N LYS A 100 2.92 -10.96 3.16
CA LYS A 100 3.56 -10.05 4.13
C LYS A 100 3.51 -8.59 3.65
N MET A 101 3.83 -8.35 2.39
CA MET A 101 3.75 -7.01 1.80
C MET A 101 2.32 -6.46 1.87
N LEU A 102 1.33 -7.29 1.55
CA LEU A 102 -0.08 -6.90 1.60
C LEU A 102 -0.53 -6.55 3.02
N ALA A 103 -0.10 -7.32 4.03
CA ALA A 103 -0.39 -7.01 5.43
C ALA A 103 0.21 -5.67 5.86
N GLU A 104 1.44 -5.32 5.42
CA GLU A 104 2.05 -4.02 5.68
C GLU A 104 1.32 -2.88 4.95
N ILE A 105 0.81 -3.13 3.74
CA ILE A 105 -0.04 -2.19 3.00
C ILE A 105 -1.34 -1.93 3.76
N GLU A 106 -2.03 -2.99 4.20
CA GLU A 106 -3.29 -2.89 4.94
C GLU A 106 -3.12 -2.20 6.30
N ALA A 107 -1.96 -2.37 6.93
CA ALA A 107 -1.58 -1.64 8.14
C ALA A 107 -1.22 -0.16 7.90
N GLY A 108 -1.16 0.28 6.64
CA GLY A 108 -0.82 1.66 6.27
C GLY A 108 0.67 1.99 6.37
N HIS A 109 1.54 0.99 6.46
CA HIS A 109 2.99 1.16 6.59
C HIS A 109 3.71 1.37 5.26
N VAL A 110 3.08 1.03 4.13
CA VAL A 110 3.70 1.13 2.80
C VAL A 110 3.22 2.38 2.07
N GLU A 111 4.14 3.11 1.45
CA GLU A 111 3.85 4.25 0.60
C GLU A 111 4.00 3.91 -0.90
N VAL A 112 5.01 3.09 -1.22
CA VAL A 112 5.34 2.74 -2.60
C VAL A 112 5.64 1.26 -2.70
N VAL A 113 5.13 0.60 -3.76
CA VAL A 113 5.53 -0.76 -4.17
C VAL A 113 6.28 -0.65 -5.49
N ILE A 114 7.46 -1.27 -5.56
CA ILE A 114 8.31 -1.28 -6.75
C ILE A 114 8.61 -2.71 -7.16
N THR A 115 8.44 -3.01 -8.45
CA THR A 115 8.83 -4.27 -9.09
C THR A 115 9.75 -4.03 -10.28
N LYS A 116 10.48 -5.04 -10.73
CA LYS A 116 11.26 -4.98 -11.97
C LYS A 116 10.36 -4.73 -13.18
N ASP A 117 9.29 -5.51 -13.29
CA ASP A 117 8.27 -5.45 -14.34
C ASP A 117 6.92 -5.93 -13.80
N LEU A 118 5.83 -5.69 -14.55
CA LEU A 118 4.47 -6.09 -14.17
C LEU A 118 4.34 -7.60 -13.93
N SER A 119 5.08 -8.43 -14.68
CA SER A 119 5.04 -9.89 -14.54
C SER A 119 5.58 -10.37 -13.20
N ARG A 120 6.42 -9.57 -12.53
CA ARG A 120 6.91 -9.87 -11.17
C ARG A 120 5.81 -9.68 -10.15
N LEU A 121 4.95 -8.67 -10.30
CA LEU A 121 3.77 -8.55 -9.47
C LEU A 121 2.81 -9.74 -9.73
N GLY A 122 2.42 -9.97 -10.99
CA GLY A 122 1.58 -11.08 -11.35
C GLY A 122 1.45 -11.31 -12.85
N ARG A 123 1.24 -12.57 -13.26
CA ARG A 123 0.96 -12.95 -14.66
C ARG A 123 -0.54 -13.01 -14.96
N ASN A 124 -1.38 -13.09 -13.93
CA ASN A 124 -2.82 -12.99 -14.08
C ASN A 124 -3.20 -11.51 -14.20
N SER A 125 -3.47 -11.05 -15.41
CA SER A 125 -3.76 -9.65 -15.71
C SER A 125 -4.95 -9.10 -14.92
N SER A 126 -6.01 -9.92 -14.72
CA SER A 126 -7.19 -9.51 -13.96
C SER A 126 -6.88 -9.29 -12.48
N LEU A 127 -6.17 -10.21 -11.84
CA LEU A 127 -5.79 -10.09 -10.44
C LEU A 127 -4.74 -9.00 -10.23
N THR A 128 -3.75 -8.90 -11.11
CA THR A 128 -2.74 -7.83 -11.09
C THR A 128 -3.40 -6.46 -11.23
N GLY A 129 -4.34 -6.34 -12.17
CA GLY A 129 -5.14 -5.13 -12.35
C GLY A 129 -5.99 -4.77 -11.13
N LEU A 130 -6.55 -5.76 -10.42
CA LEU A 130 -7.27 -5.55 -9.16
C LEU A 130 -6.38 -4.91 -8.10
N TYR A 131 -5.16 -5.41 -7.91
CA TYR A 131 -4.22 -4.83 -6.94
C TYR A 131 -3.80 -3.42 -7.35
N ILE A 132 -3.40 -3.20 -8.60
CA ILE A 132 -2.87 -1.92 -9.06
C ILE A 132 -3.96 -0.83 -9.12
N ASN A 133 -5.16 -1.16 -9.61
CA ASN A 133 -6.20 -0.16 -9.85
C ASN A 133 -7.19 0.03 -8.70
N TYR A 134 -7.20 -0.91 -7.74
CA TYR A 134 -8.15 -0.85 -6.63
C TYR A 134 -7.46 -0.96 -5.28
N THR A 135 -6.80 -2.10 -4.99
CA THR A 135 -6.26 -2.35 -3.63
C THR A 135 -5.19 -1.33 -3.25
N PHE A 136 -4.17 -1.13 -4.07
CA PHE A 136 -3.10 -0.17 -3.76
C PHE A 136 -3.61 1.27 -3.63
N PRO A 137 -4.44 1.79 -4.55
CA PRO A 137 -5.03 3.13 -4.39
C PRO A 137 -5.91 3.28 -3.16
N GLN A 138 -6.64 2.23 -2.73
CA GLN A 138 -7.47 2.26 -1.53
C GLN A 138 -6.63 2.57 -0.27
N TYR A 139 -5.40 2.09 -0.21
CA TYR A 139 -4.46 2.35 0.89
C TYR A 139 -3.48 3.51 0.59
N GLY A 140 -3.68 4.25 -0.49
CA GLY A 140 -2.81 5.37 -0.88
C GLY A 140 -1.42 4.94 -1.34
N VAL A 141 -1.27 3.70 -1.82
CA VAL A 141 0.02 3.13 -2.25
C VAL A 141 0.25 3.38 -3.73
N ARG A 142 1.40 3.99 -4.06
CA ARG A 142 1.91 4.13 -5.42
C ARG A 142 2.53 2.81 -5.89
N TYR A 143 2.32 2.43 -7.15
CA TYR A 143 2.96 1.26 -7.75
C TYR A 143 3.82 1.64 -8.95
N ILE A 144 5.04 1.06 -9.03
CA ILE A 144 6.01 1.30 -10.10
C ILE A 144 6.53 -0.04 -10.63
N ALA A 145 6.52 -0.22 -11.96
CA ALA A 145 7.19 -1.30 -12.68
C ALA A 145 8.28 -0.69 -13.59
N ILE A 146 9.56 -0.88 -13.21
CA ILE A 146 10.69 -0.12 -13.77
C ILE A 146 10.84 -0.37 -15.28
N ASN A 147 10.93 -1.63 -15.69
CA ASN A 147 11.19 -1.98 -17.11
C ASN A 147 10.01 -1.71 -18.03
N ASP A 148 8.80 -1.68 -17.48
CA ASP A 148 7.58 -1.37 -18.24
C ASP A 148 7.32 0.14 -18.31
N HIS A 149 8.18 0.95 -17.66
CA HIS A 149 7.99 2.40 -17.52
C HIS A 149 6.60 2.77 -16.98
N PHE A 150 6.08 1.88 -16.12
CA PHE A 150 4.75 2.03 -15.55
C PHE A 150 4.82 2.65 -14.15
N ASP A 151 3.98 3.67 -13.92
CA ASP A 151 3.87 4.37 -12.65
C ASP A 151 2.43 4.85 -12.45
N THR A 152 1.80 4.47 -11.36
CA THR A 152 0.37 4.79 -11.11
C THR A 152 0.07 6.27 -10.94
N ILE A 153 1.08 7.10 -10.67
CA ILE A 153 0.90 8.57 -10.57
C ILE A 153 1.22 9.31 -11.88
N ASP A 154 1.86 8.65 -12.84
CA ASP A 154 2.12 9.26 -14.15
C ASP A 154 0.90 9.06 -15.08
N PRO A 155 0.22 10.15 -15.49
CA PRO A 155 -0.94 10.05 -16.38
C PRO A 155 -0.57 9.53 -17.78
N ASN A 156 0.71 9.57 -18.16
CA ASN A 156 1.20 9.08 -19.45
C ASN A 156 1.69 7.63 -19.41
N SER A 157 1.79 7.03 -18.23
CA SER A 157 2.19 5.63 -18.07
C SER A 157 1.03 4.67 -18.34
N THR A 158 0.30 4.88 -19.41
CA THR A 158 -0.75 3.98 -19.84
C THR A 158 -0.15 2.89 -20.72
N ASP A 159 0.16 1.75 -20.12
CA ASP A 159 0.25 0.52 -20.86
C ASP A 159 -1.14 0.24 -21.47
N SER A 160 -1.23 0.10 -22.81
CA SER A 160 -2.50 -0.10 -23.52
C SER A 160 -3.28 -1.32 -22.99
N ASP A 161 -2.56 -2.33 -22.53
CA ASP A 161 -3.13 -3.54 -21.94
C ASP A 161 -3.81 -3.28 -20.59
N MET A 162 -3.22 -2.38 -19.79
CA MET A 162 -3.80 -1.98 -18.50
C MET A 162 -4.99 -1.03 -18.64
N ALA A 163 -5.07 -0.24 -19.71
CA ALA A 163 -6.23 0.62 -19.97
C ALA A 163 -7.51 -0.20 -20.20
N GLY A 164 -7.41 -1.31 -20.92
CA GLY A 164 -8.51 -2.26 -21.11
C GLY A 164 -9.01 -2.86 -19.80
N ILE A 165 -8.10 -3.30 -18.94
CA ILE A 165 -8.39 -3.87 -17.62
C ILE A 165 -9.02 -2.80 -16.71
N LYS A 166 -8.50 -1.59 -16.71
CA LYS A 166 -9.05 -0.46 -15.93
C LYS A 166 -10.49 -0.13 -16.33
N ASN A 167 -10.76 -0.09 -17.64
CA ASN A 167 -12.12 0.17 -18.14
C ASN A 167 -13.08 -0.96 -17.77
N TRP A 168 -12.69 -2.22 -17.94
CA TRP A 168 -13.49 -3.39 -17.57
C TRP A 168 -13.77 -3.41 -16.06
N PHE A 169 -12.77 -3.12 -15.24
CA PHE A 169 -12.93 -3.09 -13.79
C PHE A 169 -13.84 -1.95 -13.32
N ASN A 170 -13.68 -0.75 -13.90
CA ASN A 170 -14.57 0.37 -13.63
C ASN A 170 -16.02 0.05 -14.00
N GLN A 171 -16.24 -0.70 -15.07
CA GLN A 171 -17.57 -1.17 -15.46
C GLN A 171 -18.17 -2.13 -14.43
N ILE A 172 -17.40 -3.11 -13.93
CA ILE A 172 -17.83 -4.03 -12.86
C ILE A 172 -18.18 -3.27 -11.58
N LEU A 173 -17.35 -2.31 -11.16
CA LEU A 173 -17.63 -1.49 -9.98
C LEU A 173 -18.90 -0.67 -10.15
N TYR A 174 -19.14 -0.13 -11.33
CA TYR A 174 -20.34 0.62 -11.66
C TYR A 174 -21.59 -0.28 -11.58
N GLU A 175 -21.56 -1.45 -12.19
CA GLU A 175 -22.64 -2.44 -12.16
C GLU A 175 -22.91 -2.93 -10.73
N SER A 176 -21.87 -3.20 -9.95
CA SER A 176 -21.98 -3.60 -8.54
C SER A 176 -22.66 -2.53 -7.68
N LYS A 177 -22.30 -1.25 -7.89
CA LYS A 177 -22.95 -0.12 -7.21
C LYS A 177 -24.44 0.00 -7.57
N ILE A 178 -24.80 -0.25 -8.85
CA ILE A 178 -26.21 -0.24 -9.28
C ILE A 178 -26.96 -1.38 -8.60
N ILE A 179 -26.40 -2.58 -8.55
CA ILE A 179 -27.03 -3.75 -7.91
C ILE A 179 -27.25 -3.50 -6.41
N LEU A 180 -26.25 -2.95 -5.72
CA LEU A 180 -26.36 -2.59 -4.30
C LEU A 180 -27.43 -1.52 -4.07
N LYS A 181 -27.50 -0.50 -4.94
CA LYS A 181 -28.51 0.55 -4.86
C LYS A 181 -29.92 0.01 -5.06
N LYS A 182 -30.11 -0.89 -6.05
CA LYS A 182 -31.40 -1.56 -6.30
C LYS A 182 -31.82 -2.46 -5.14
N ARG A 183 -30.88 -3.21 -4.53
CA ARG A 183 -31.16 -4.02 -3.34
C ARG A 183 -31.57 -3.16 -2.15
N HIS A 184 -30.91 -2.02 -1.95
CA HIS A 184 -31.23 -1.11 -0.84
C HIS A 184 -32.64 -0.50 -1.03
N GLN A 185 -33.01 -0.17 -2.25
CA GLN A 185 -34.31 0.40 -2.56
C GLN A 185 -35.45 -0.63 -2.37
N ALA A 186 -35.21 -1.90 -2.74
CA ALA A 186 -36.19 -3.00 -2.60
C ALA A 186 -36.44 -3.47 -1.14
N ILE A 187 -35.70 -2.96 -0.18
CA ILE A 187 -35.87 -3.26 1.26
C ILE A 187 -36.77 -2.22 1.94
N TRP A 188 -36.97 -1.06 1.30
CA TRP A 188 -37.70 0.08 1.87
C TRP A 188 -39.04 0.39 1.11
N ASP A 189 -39.34 -0.35 0.03
CA ASP A 189 -40.64 -0.40 -0.66
C ASP A 189 -41.44 -1.65 -0.21
#